data_d5cd6e19460ee397cbb20fbc553d7b42
#
_entry.id   d5cd6e19460ee397cbb20fbc553d7b42
#
_cell.length_a   1.000
_cell.length_b   1.000
_cell.length_c   1.000
_cell.angle_alpha   90.00
_cell.angle_beta   90.00
_cell.angle_gamma   90.00
#
_symmetry.space_group_name_H-M   'P 1'
#
loop_
_entity.id
_entity.type
_entity.pdbx_description
1 polymer ?
#
loop_
_entity_poly.entity_id
_entity_poly.type
_entity_poly.pdbx_seq_one_letter_code
_entity_poly.pdbx_strand_id
1 'polypeptide(L)'
;SLNVLLKGLLKPGDHVLVTAMEHNAVMRPLVQLEKHGISFDRIPCASDGSLLLDKATALLRPETKLVVCLHASNVCGTVMPAQEIGNFCKEHGLLFILDTAQTAGTIDIDMEKYHIDALAFTGHKGLRGPQGTGGFLIRNELAAQIEPLISGGTGSASHSEKVPAFLPDRFEPGTPNIPGILGLHAALCDLEKQSMEEIREHELILTQYFIDGILNLDPEEKFLRIIGKNNTENRCAVVSVQTLHMDMAQAAFELDSTYGIMTRVGLHCAPNAHKTLGTYPEGTLRFSFGPENTKQELDIALDALSALL
;
A
#
# COMPACT_ATOMS: atom_id res chain seq x y z
N SER A 1 -1.79 2.64 -12.84
CA SER A 1 -0.41 3.03 -12.48
C SER A 1 0.53 1.83 -12.44
N LEU A 2 0.43 0.92 -11.47
CA LEU A 2 1.35 -0.22 -11.34
C LEU A 2 1.40 -1.11 -12.59
N ASN A 3 0.28 -1.34 -13.28
CA ASN A 3 0.30 -2.07 -14.55
C ASN A 3 1.10 -1.34 -15.64
N VAL A 4 0.98 -0.01 -15.75
CA VAL A 4 1.75 0.79 -16.70
C VAL A 4 3.24 0.66 -16.39
N LEU A 5 3.61 0.87 -15.12
CA LEU A 5 5.00 0.81 -14.68
C LEU A 5 5.61 -0.58 -14.89
N LEU A 6 4.94 -1.64 -14.42
CA LEU A 6 5.50 -3.00 -14.47
C LEU A 6 5.50 -3.59 -15.88
N LYS A 7 4.35 -3.50 -16.58
CA LYS A 7 4.21 -4.12 -17.91
C LYS A 7 4.92 -3.36 -19.00
N GLY A 8 5.06 -2.03 -18.85
CA GLY A 8 5.78 -1.21 -19.83
C GLY A 8 7.30 -1.24 -19.63
N LEU A 9 7.78 -1.54 -18.43
CA LEU A 9 9.21 -1.55 -18.11
C LEU A 9 9.87 -2.92 -18.32
N LEU A 10 9.19 -3.99 -17.85
CA LEU A 10 9.79 -5.31 -17.75
C LEU A 10 9.81 -6.03 -19.11
N LYS A 11 10.92 -6.70 -19.40
CA LYS A 11 11.19 -7.46 -20.63
C LYS A 11 11.50 -8.91 -20.29
N PRO A 12 11.30 -9.85 -21.25
CA PRO A 12 11.67 -11.25 -21.06
C PRO A 12 13.11 -11.39 -20.57
N GLY A 13 13.32 -12.16 -19.52
CA GLY A 13 14.60 -12.35 -18.83
C GLY A 13 14.81 -11.45 -17.62
N ASP A 14 14.06 -10.35 -17.45
CA ASP A 14 14.18 -9.48 -16.28
C ASP A 14 13.74 -10.21 -14.99
N HIS A 15 14.44 -9.93 -13.90
CA HIS A 15 14.12 -10.39 -12.56
C HIS A 15 13.74 -9.21 -11.65
N VAL A 16 12.76 -9.42 -10.77
CA VAL A 16 12.21 -8.41 -9.87
C VAL A 16 12.28 -8.89 -8.43
N LEU A 17 12.74 -8.06 -7.50
CA LEU A 17 12.56 -8.28 -6.08
C LEU A 17 11.29 -7.57 -5.60
N VAL A 18 10.48 -8.27 -4.82
CA VAL A 18 9.28 -7.73 -4.14
C VAL A 18 9.34 -8.08 -2.67
N THR A 19 8.54 -7.40 -1.83
CA THR A 19 8.46 -7.81 -0.43
C THR A 19 7.49 -8.99 -0.24
N ALA A 20 7.63 -9.73 0.85
CA ALA A 20 6.66 -10.79 1.21
C ALA A 20 5.29 -10.23 1.61
N MET A 21 5.17 -8.91 1.76
CA MET A 21 3.93 -8.23 2.21
C MET A 21 3.10 -7.62 1.07
N GLU A 22 3.49 -7.81 -0.19
CA GLU A 22 2.90 -7.12 -1.34
C GLU A 22 1.39 -7.34 -1.50
N HIS A 23 0.73 -6.26 -1.90
CA HIS A 23 -0.68 -6.27 -2.32
C HIS A 23 -0.84 -6.91 -3.71
N ASN A 24 -2.02 -7.47 -3.99
CA ASN A 24 -2.35 -8.05 -5.30
C ASN A 24 -2.24 -7.07 -6.48
N ALA A 25 -2.23 -5.75 -6.22
CA ALA A 25 -2.01 -4.74 -7.25
C ALA A 25 -0.59 -4.82 -7.87
N VAL A 26 0.39 -5.28 -7.08
CA VAL A 26 1.76 -5.59 -7.52
C VAL A 26 1.86 -7.05 -7.98
N MET A 27 1.34 -7.98 -7.17
CA MET A 27 1.59 -9.41 -7.42
C MET A 27 0.87 -9.95 -8.66
N ARG A 28 -0.38 -9.55 -8.91
CA ARG A 28 -1.12 -10.06 -10.08
C ARG A 28 -0.50 -9.66 -11.43
N PRO A 29 -0.05 -8.41 -11.65
CA PRO A 29 0.73 -8.08 -12.84
C PRO A 29 2.01 -8.91 -12.98
N LEU A 30 2.78 -9.10 -11.90
CA LEU A 30 4.02 -9.89 -11.94
C LEU A 30 3.77 -11.36 -12.27
N VAL A 31 2.80 -12.00 -11.60
CA VAL A 31 2.39 -13.39 -11.92
C VAL A 31 1.91 -13.51 -13.37
N GLN A 32 1.22 -12.48 -13.90
CA GLN A 32 0.84 -12.48 -15.31
C GLN A 32 2.07 -12.39 -16.22
N LEU A 33 3.09 -11.63 -15.83
CA LEU A 33 4.31 -11.44 -16.59
C LEU A 33 5.26 -12.66 -16.57
N GLU A 34 5.10 -13.59 -15.62
CA GLU A 34 5.86 -14.86 -15.63
C GLU A 34 5.68 -15.62 -16.96
N LYS A 35 4.49 -15.56 -17.56
CA LYS A 35 4.20 -16.15 -18.88
C LYS A 35 4.99 -15.51 -20.02
N HIS A 36 5.57 -14.35 -19.77
CA HIS A 36 6.40 -13.60 -20.71
C HIS A 36 7.88 -13.66 -20.35
N GLY A 37 8.28 -14.59 -19.46
CA GLY A 37 9.68 -14.81 -19.10
C GLY A 37 10.24 -13.83 -18.08
N ILE A 38 9.41 -13.10 -17.34
CA ILE A 38 9.81 -12.31 -16.18
C ILE A 38 9.77 -13.21 -14.94
N SER A 39 10.73 -13.08 -14.05
CA SER A 39 10.77 -13.79 -12.79
C SER A 39 10.79 -12.83 -11.60
N PHE A 40 10.38 -13.29 -10.42
CA PHE A 40 10.47 -12.49 -9.20
C PHE A 40 10.76 -13.36 -7.98
N ASP A 41 11.47 -12.77 -7.02
CA ASP A 41 11.68 -13.34 -5.69
C ASP A 41 11.13 -12.39 -4.61
N ARG A 42 10.79 -12.97 -3.44
CA ARG A 42 10.25 -12.22 -2.32
C ARG A 42 11.30 -12.02 -1.25
N ILE A 43 11.63 -10.76 -0.94
CA ILE A 43 12.40 -10.42 0.23
C ILE A 43 11.55 -10.78 1.45
N PRO A 44 12.04 -11.64 2.34
CA PRO A 44 11.27 -12.08 3.49
C PRO A 44 11.00 -10.93 4.47
N CYS A 45 9.91 -11.08 5.20
CA CYS A 45 9.55 -10.20 6.31
C CYS A 45 9.39 -11.03 7.59
N ALA A 46 9.58 -10.39 8.73
CA ALA A 46 9.31 -10.98 10.04
C ALA A 46 7.80 -11.17 10.28
N SER A 47 7.44 -11.87 11.34
CA SER A 47 6.04 -12.16 11.70
C SER A 47 5.22 -10.91 12.08
N ASP A 48 5.87 -9.77 12.34
CA ASP A 48 5.24 -8.47 12.55
C ASP A 48 5.11 -7.64 11.26
N GLY A 49 5.53 -8.20 10.12
CA GLY A 49 5.55 -7.55 8.81
C GLY A 49 6.79 -6.71 8.52
N SER A 50 7.75 -6.58 9.44
CA SER A 50 8.98 -5.83 9.22
C SER A 50 9.87 -6.48 8.16
N LEU A 51 10.40 -5.68 7.23
CA LEU A 51 11.25 -6.18 6.15
C LEU A 51 12.61 -6.65 6.66
N LEU A 52 13.05 -7.81 6.22
CA LEU A 52 14.39 -8.35 6.47
C LEU A 52 15.30 -8.00 5.28
N LEU A 53 15.65 -6.70 5.16
CA LEU A 53 16.37 -6.18 3.99
C LEU A 53 17.76 -6.81 3.82
N ASP A 54 18.40 -7.25 4.91
CA ASP A 54 19.67 -8.00 4.90
C ASP A 54 19.60 -9.28 4.06
N LYS A 55 18.41 -9.86 3.89
CA LYS A 55 18.19 -11.05 3.06
C LYS A 55 18.09 -10.73 1.57
N ALA A 56 17.90 -9.47 1.18
CA ALA A 56 17.73 -9.09 -0.23
C ALA A 56 18.96 -9.38 -1.07
N THR A 57 20.16 -9.18 -0.54
CA THR A 57 21.42 -9.43 -1.24
C THR A 57 21.55 -10.87 -1.73
N ALA A 58 21.08 -11.85 -0.95
CA ALA A 58 21.13 -13.26 -1.33
C ALA A 58 20.16 -13.64 -2.46
N LEU A 59 19.20 -12.76 -2.77
CA LEU A 59 18.20 -12.94 -3.84
C LEU A 59 18.61 -12.24 -5.13
N LEU A 60 19.70 -11.46 -5.11
CA LEU A 60 20.18 -10.77 -6.32
C LEU A 60 20.66 -11.79 -7.37
N ARG A 61 20.29 -11.51 -8.60
CA ARG A 61 20.73 -12.23 -9.82
C ARG A 61 21.32 -11.22 -10.80
N PRO A 62 22.15 -11.65 -11.77
CA PRO A 62 22.63 -10.76 -12.83
C PRO A 62 21.49 -10.03 -13.58
N GLU A 63 20.33 -10.70 -13.69
CA GLU A 63 19.12 -10.20 -14.37
C GLU A 63 18.23 -9.35 -13.45
N THR A 64 18.58 -9.18 -12.17
CA THR A 64 17.78 -8.35 -11.26
C THR A 64 17.83 -6.89 -11.70
N LYS A 65 16.67 -6.35 -12.00
CA LYS A 65 16.51 -5.01 -12.57
C LYS A 65 15.78 -4.04 -11.65
N LEU A 66 14.86 -4.55 -10.86
CA LEU A 66 13.87 -3.75 -10.18
C LEU A 66 13.56 -4.29 -8.78
N VAL A 67 13.40 -3.37 -7.83
CA VAL A 67 12.71 -3.64 -6.56
C VAL A 67 11.36 -2.93 -6.59
N VAL A 68 10.29 -3.66 -6.26
CA VAL A 68 8.95 -3.09 -6.03
C VAL A 68 8.57 -3.33 -4.60
N CYS A 69 8.15 -2.28 -3.91
CA CYS A 69 7.78 -2.35 -2.51
C CYS A 69 6.51 -1.55 -2.23
N LEU A 70 5.56 -2.13 -1.50
CA LEU A 70 4.53 -1.32 -0.86
C LEU A 70 5.16 -0.51 0.28
N HIS A 71 4.78 0.76 0.44
CA HIS A 71 5.34 1.60 1.51
C HIS A 71 4.77 1.24 2.89
N ALA A 72 3.51 0.78 2.96
CA ALA A 72 2.95 0.23 4.19
C ALA A 72 1.98 -0.91 3.91
N SER A 73 1.97 -1.89 4.80
CA SER A 73 1.06 -3.03 4.72
C SER A 73 -0.38 -2.61 4.99
N ASN A 74 -1.26 -2.90 4.05
CA ASN A 74 -2.71 -2.73 4.24
C ASN A 74 -3.34 -3.81 5.14
N VAL A 75 -2.54 -4.78 5.60
CA VAL A 75 -2.97 -5.83 6.53
C VAL A 75 -2.64 -5.45 7.96
N CYS A 76 -1.37 -5.23 8.28
CA CYS A 76 -0.91 -5.00 9.65
C CYS A 76 -0.43 -3.57 9.94
N GLY A 77 -0.44 -2.68 8.95
CA GLY A 77 -0.03 -1.28 9.11
C GLY A 77 1.49 -1.05 9.15
N THR A 78 2.31 -2.08 9.15
CA THR A 78 3.78 -1.95 9.20
C THR A 78 4.30 -1.17 7.99
N VAL A 79 5.08 -0.12 8.27
CA VAL A 79 5.72 0.75 7.25
C VAL A 79 7.07 0.18 6.89
N MET A 80 7.35 0.07 5.59
CA MET A 80 8.61 -0.41 5.06
C MET A 80 9.67 0.69 5.07
N PRO A 81 10.95 0.34 5.27
CA PRO A 81 12.06 1.30 5.33
C PRO A 81 12.44 1.77 3.91
N ALA A 82 11.62 2.68 3.32
CA ALA A 82 11.75 3.08 1.92
C ALA A 82 13.11 3.72 1.60
N GLN A 83 13.69 4.49 2.52
CA GLN A 83 15.02 5.09 2.33
C GLN A 83 16.12 4.04 2.27
N GLU A 84 16.09 3.05 3.15
CA GLU A 84 17.05 1.95 3.20
C GLU A 84 16.94 1.06 1.96
N ILE A 85 15.71 0.80 1.50
CA ILE A 85 15.46 0.07 0.24
C ILE A 85 16.02 0.85 -0.95
N GLY A 86 15.78 2.16 -1.00
CA GLY A 86 16.31 3.01 -2.06
C GLY A 86 17.84 3.09 -2.07
N ASN A 87 18.46 3.16 -0.89
CA ASN A 87 19.92 3.07 -0.76
C ASN A 87 20.46 1.73 -1.28
N PHE A 88 19.81 0.61 -0.91
CA PHE A 88 20.12 -0.71 -1.43
C PHE A 88 20.00 -0.76 -2.96
N CYS A 89 18.91 -0.21 -3.52
CA CYS A 89 18.73 -0.16 -4.98
C CYS A 89 19.82 0.63 -5.67
N LYS A 90 20.17 1.80 -5.14
CA LYS A 90 21.25 2.66 -5.67
C LYS A 90 22.61 1.94 -5.63
N GLU A 91 22.92 1.28 -4.53
CA GLU A 91 24.19 0.55 -4.34
C GLU A 91 24.34 -0.59 -5.36
N HIS A 92 23.24 -1.25 -5.72
CA HIS A 92 23.23 -2.39 -6.63
C HIS A 92 22.82 -2.04 -8.07
N GLY A 93 22.61 -0.76 -8.38
CA GLY A 93 22.22 -0.32 -9.72
C GLY A 93 20.82 -0.77 -10.15
N LEU A 94 19.92 -0.95 -9.20
CA LEU A 94 18.53 -1.38 -9.41
C LEU A 94 17.59 -0.19 -9.47
N LEU A 95 16.50 -0.34 -10.21
CA LEU A 95 15.38 0.58 -10.17
C LEU A 95 14.52 0.34 -8.94
N PHE A 96 13.88 1.40 -8.43
CA PHE A 96 12.99 1.33 -7.28
C PHE A 96 11.61 1.92 -7.57
N ILE A 97 10.57 1.08 -7.48
CA ILE A 97 9.17 1.49 -7.58
C ILE A 97 8.49 1.32 -6.22
N LEU A 98 7.87 2.39 -5.70
CA LEU A 98 7.17 2.41 -4.42
C LEU A 98 5.65 2.48 -4.64
N ASP A 99 4.88 1.52 -4.05
CA ASP A 99 3.42 1.61 -3.96
C ASP A 99 3.03 2.36 -2.69
N THR A 100 2.56 3.59 -2.84
CA THR A 100 2.20 4.48 -1.73
C THR A 100 0.71 4.49 -1.42
N ALA A 101 -0.04 3.47 -1.86
CA ALA A 101 -1.50 3.43 -1.70
C ALA A 101 -1.99 3.53 -0.25
N GLN A 102 -1.15 3.23 0.74
CA GLN A 102 -1.48 3.36 2.18
C GLN A 102 -0.87 4.58 2.85
N THR A 103 0.01 5.31 2.17
CA THR A 103 0.85 6.34 2.82
C THR A 103 0.81 7.69 2.15
N ALA A 104 0.42 7.77 0.87
CA ALA A 104 0.23 9.05 0.20
C ALA A 104 -0.84 9.88 0.93
N GLY A 105 -0.47 11.08 1.35
CA GLY A 105 -1.30 12.01 2.13
C GLY A 105 -1.19 11.87 3.65
N THR A 106 -0.40 10.88 4.17
CA THR A 106 -0.21 10.68 5.61
C THR A 106 1.25 10.53 6.04
N ILE A 107 2.12 10.14 5.13
CA ILE A 107 3.58 10.04 5.38
C ILE A 107 4.30 10.85 4.31
N ASP A 108 5.24 11.68 4.73
CA ASP A 108 6.10 12.42 3.81
C ASP A 108 7.02 11.48 3.03
N ILE A 109 7.08 11.66 1.71
CA ILE A 109 7.85 10.81 0.79
C ILE A 109 8.64 11.69 -0.15
N ASP A 110 9.95 11.68 0.01
CA ASP A 110 10.90 12.38 -0.85
C ASP A 110 11.53 11.40 -1.85
N MET A 111 11.12 11.48 -3.12
CA MET A 111 11.62 10.60 -4.18
C MET A 111 13.13 10.73 -4.40
N GLU A 112 13.69 11.95 -4.25
CA GLU A 112 15.13 12.18 -4.44
C GLU A 112 15.93 11.59 -3.29
N LYS A 113 15.53 11.90 -2.08
CA LYS A 113 16.18 11.41 -0.85
C LYS A 113 16.13 9.88 -0.73
N TYR A 114 15.02 9.28 -1.14
CA TYR A 114 14.82 7.83 -1.03
C TYR A 114 15.20 7.08 -2.31
N HIS A 115 15.80 7.76 -3.29
CA HIS A 115 16.21 7.17 -4.57
C HIS A 115 15.10 6.39 -5.28
N ILE A 116 13.88 6.90 -5.22
CA ILE A 116 12.71 6.32 -5.87
C ILE A 116 12.69 6.73 -7.35
N ASP A 117 12.58 5.77 -8.27
CA ASP A 117 12.48 6.02 -9.70
C ASP A 117 11.04 6.26 -10.15
N ALA A 118 10.08 5.58 -9.51
CA ALA A 118 8.67 5.86 -9.67
C ALA A 118 7.89 5.51 -8.39
N LEU A 119 6.82 6.24 -8.13
CA LEU A 119 5.85 5.88 -7.09
C LEU A 119 4.43 5.87 -7.67
N ALA A 120 3.61 4.92 -7.21
CA ALA A 120 2.21 4.81 -7.58
C ALA A 120 1.32 5.18 -6.37
N PHE A 121 0.26 5.95 -6.62
CA PHE A 121 -0.68 6.38 -5.59
C PHE A 121 -2.13 6.17 -6.01
N THR A 122 -3.04 6.14 -5.04
CA THR A 122 -4.49 6.11 -5.25
C THR A 122 -5.15 7.35 -4.63
N GLY A 123 -6.08 7.96 -5.36
CA GLY A 123 -6.67 9.23 -4.94
C GLY A 123 -7.68 9.13 -3.79
N HIS A 124 -8.34 7.97 -3.63
CA HIS A 124 -9.49 7.81 -2.73
C HIS A 124 -9.16 7.30 -1.31
N LYS A 125 -7.87 7.21 -0.95
CA LYS A 125 -7.42 6.86 0.41
C LYS A 125 -6.90 8.10 1.14
N GLY A 126 -5.68 8.08 1.66
CA GLY A 126 -5.11 9.21 2.40
C GLY A 126 -5.11 10.54 1.67
N LEU A 127 -5.13 10.54 0.33
CA LEU A 127 -5.30 11.75 -0.48
C LEU A 127 -6.74 12.29 -0.53
N ARG A 128 -7.75 11.56 0.02
CA ARG A 128 -9.15 11.97 0.20
C ARG A 128 -9.89 12.38 -1.08
N GLY A 129 -9.34 12.08 -2.25
CA GLY A 129 -9.97 12.36 -3.54
C GLY A 129 -11.05 11.36 -3.93
N PRO A 130 -11.75 11.58 -5.05
CA PRO A 130 -12.78 10.68 -5.53
C PRO A 130 -12.25 9.30 -5.90
N GLN A 131 -13.13 8.28 -5.81
CA GLN A 131 -12.86 6.96 -6.36
C GLN A 131 -12.60 7.03 -7.88
N GLY A 132 -11.81 6.10 -8.41
CA GLY A 132 -11.45 6.08 -9.83
C GLY A 132 -10.36 7.08 -10.20
N THR A 133 -9.74 7.76 -9.22
CA THR A 133 -8.57 8.61 -9.39
C THR A 133 -7.33 7.97 -8.79
N GLY A 134 -6.18 8.36 -9.30
CA GLY A 134 -4.86 7.93 -8.88
C GLY A 134 -3.87 8.16 -10.00
N GLY A 135 -2.60 7.93 -9.75
CA GLY A 135 -1.56 8.21 -10.70
C GLY A 135 -0.24 7.57 -10.31
N PHE A 136 0.80 8.03 -10.96
CA PHE A 136 2.17 7.75 -10.59
C PHE A 136 3.04 8.97 -10.87
N LEU A 137 4.06 9.14 -10.07
CA LEU A 137 5.18 10.05 -10.34
C LEU A 137 6.34 9.20 -10.84
N ILE A 138 7.09 9.73 -11.81
CA ILE A 138 8.15 8.98 -12.47
C ILE A 138 9.29 9.92 -12.87
N ARG A 139 10.53 9.47 -12.74
CA ARG A 139 11.70 10.19 -13.28
C ARG A 139 11.68 10.14 -14.81
N ASN A 140 12.08 11.23 -15.45
CA ASN A 140 12.08 11.34 -16.91
C ASN A 140 12.88 10.24 -17.60
N GLU A 141 14.02 9.89 -17.01
CA GLU A 141 14.91 8.85 -17.53
C GLU A 141 14.24 7.47 -17.54
N LEU A 142 13.45 7.17 -16.52
CA LEU A 142 12.67 5.94 -16.45
C LEU A 142 11.46 6.01 -17.39
N ALA A 143 10.76 7.14 -17.45
CA ALA A 143 9.62 7.33 -18.34
C ALA A 143 9.97 7.04 -19.81
N ALA A 144 11.16 7.43 -20.25
CA ALA A 144 11.65 7.16 -21.61
C ALA A 144 11.83 5.66 -21.93
N GLN A 145 12.03 4.82 -20.90
CA GLN A 145 12.25 3.37 -21.04
C GLN A 145 10.95 2.57 -21.00
N ILE A 146 9.86 3.14 -20.49
CA ILE A 146 8.57 2.45 -20.33
C ILE A 146 7.79 2.52 -21.63
N GLU A 147 7.40 1.35 -22.15
CA GLU A 147 6.47 1.25 -23.27
C GLU A 147 5.04 1.56 -22.79
N PRO A 148 4.29 2.43 -23.51
CA PRO A 148 2.90 2.72 -23.17
C PRO A 148 2.04 1.45 -23.17
N LEU A 149 1.34 1.18 -22.08
CA LEU A 149 0.45 0.02 -21.97
C LEU A 149 -0.80 0.18 -22.84
N ILE A 150 -1.27 1.40 -23.02
CA ILE A 150 -2.46 1.75 -23.79
C ILE A 150 -2.05 2.82 -24.81
N SER A 151 -2.46 2.62 -26.06
CA SER A 151 -2.21 3.56 -27.15
C SER A 151 -3.55 4.15 -27.60
N GLY A 152 -3.57 5.45 -27.91
CA GLY A 152 -4.76 6.16 -28.38
C GLY A 152 -4.49 7.62 -28.69
N GLY A 153 -5.54 8.36 -29.03
CA GLY A 153 -5.44 9.79 -29.27
C GLY A 153 -5.23 10.57 -27.98
N THR A 154 -4.37 11.56 -28.02
CA THR A 154 -4.01 12.41 -26.85
C THR A 154 -4.47 13.86 -27.04
N GLY A 155 -5.03 14.20 -28.23
CA GLY A 155 -5.37 15.57 -28.59
C GLY A 155 -4.17 16.39 -29.07
N SER A 156 -2.95 15.85 -28.95
CA SER A 156 -1.70 16.44 -29.41
C SER A 156 -1.05 15.59 -30.52
N ALA A 157 -0.04 16.15 -31.22
CA ALA A 157 0.73 15.44 -32.25
C ALA A 157 -0.15 14.72 -33.30
N SER A 158 -1.30 15.27 -33.66
CA SER A 158 -2.32 14.64 -34.54
C SER A 158 -1.83 14.33 -35.95
N HIS A 159 -0.67 14.83 -36.35
CA HIS A 159 0.00 14.54 -37.62
C HIS A 159 0.76 13.20 -37.63
N SER A 160 0.91 12.56 -36.48
CA SER A 160 1.68 11.31 -36.29
C SER A 160 0.79 10.17 -35.82
N GLU A 161 0.98 8.98 -36.37
CA GLU A 161 0.37 7.73 -35.86
C GLU A 161 1.16 7.10 -34.70
N LYS A 162 2.32 7.67 -34.34
CA LYS A 162 3.13 7.20 -33.21
C LYS A 162 2.64 7.84 -31.92
N VAL A 163 2.68 7.06 -30.82
CA VAL A 163 2.43 7.60 -29.48
C VAL A 163 3.42 8.70 -29.18
N PRO A 164 2.99 9.87 -28.68
CA PRO A 164 3.90 10.94 -28.30
C PRO A 164 4.99 10.49 -27.31
N ALA A 165 6.19 11.04 -27.46
CA ALA A 165 7.31 10.70 -26.56
C ALA A 165 7.33 11.54 -25.28
N PHE A 166 6.59 12.64 -25.26
CA PHE A 166 6.56 13.59 -24.14
C PHE A 166 5.45 13.25 -23.13
N LEU A 167 5.66 13.64 -21.89
CA LEU A 167 4.70 13.54 -20.80
C LEU A 167 3.75 14.74 -20.78
N PRO A 168 2.50 14.58 -20.33
CA PRO A 168 1.87 13.35 -19.85
C PRO A 168 1.32 12.46 -20.97
N ASP A 169 1.26 12.92 -22.20
CA ASP A 169 0.58 12.33 -23.35
C ASP A 169 1.03 10.88 -23.64
N ARG A 170 2.30 10.57 -23.33
CA ARG A 170 2.85 9.21 -23.50
C ARG A 170 2.03 8.14 -22.76
N PHE A 171 1.46 8.47 -21.60
CA PHE A 171 0.76 7.54 -20.74
C PHE A 171 -0.72 7.84 -20.53
N GLU A 172 -1.21 8.95 -21.09
CA GLU A 172 -2.58 9.42 -20.90
C GLU A 172 -3.37 9.51 -22.22
N PRO A 173 -3.62 8.35 -22.91
CA PRO A 173 -4.44 8.36 -24.10
C PRO A 173 -5.92 8.51 -23.78
N GLY A 174 -6.65 9.20 -24.64
CA GLY A 174 -8.09 9.45 -24.51
C GLY A 174 -8.41 10.69 -23.68
N THR A 175 -9.70 11.01 -23.61
CA THR A 175 -10.20 12.11 -22.78
C THR A 175 -10.09 11.73 -21.29
N PRO A 176 -9.34 12.49 -20.49
CA PRO A 176 -9.15 12.19 -19.07
C PRO A 176 -10.44 12.36 -18.26
N ASN A 177 -10.48 11.74 -17.07
CA ASN A 177 -11.56 11.91 -16.09
C ASN A 177 -11.47 13.29 -15.42
N ILE A 178 -11.82 14.35 -16.14
CA ILE A 178 -11.71 15.74 -15.65
C ILE A 178 -12.46 15.95 -14.32
N PRO A 179 -13.71 15.49 -14.13
CA PRO A 179 -14.39 15.65 -12.84
C PRO A 179 -13.63 15.01 -11.68
N GLY A 180 -13.12 13.80 -11.87
CA GLY A 180 -12.34 13.10 -10.85
C GLY A 180 -11.00 13.80 -10.56
N ILE A 181 -10.31 14.29 -11.59
CA ILE A 181 -9.04 15.01 -11.46
C ILE A 181 -9.26 16.33 -10.69
N LEU A 182 -10.32 17.08 -11.01
CA LEU A 182 -10.66 18.31 -10.27
C LEU A 182 -11.04 18.02 -8.82
N GLY A 183 -11.77 16.90 -8.56
CA GLY A 183 -12.06 16.46 -7.21
C GLY A 183 -10.80 16.08 -6.42
N LEU A 184 -9.86 15.38 -7.05
CA LEU A 184 -8.56 15.07 -6.44
C LEU A 184 -7.75 16.35 -6.17
N HIS A 185 -7.74 17.28 -7.13
CA HIS A 185 -7.08 18.58 -6.94
C HIS A 185 -7.65 19.34 -5.73
N ALA A 186 -8.98 19.39 -5.59
CA ALA A 186 -9.63 20.03 -4.45
C ALA A 186 -9.23 19.38 -3.11
N ALA A 187 -9.17 18.04 -3.08
CA ALA A 187 -8.72 17.28 -1.91
C ALA A 187 -7.25 17.55 -1.56
N LEU A 188 -6.36 17.63 -2.57
CA LEU A 188 -4.95 17.98 -2.36
C LEU A 188 -4.78 19.39 -1.83
N CYS A 189 -5.54 20.38 -2.37
CA CYS A 189 -5.55 21.76 -1.84
C CYS A 189 -6.06 21.85 -0.41
N ASP A 190 -6.95 20.94 0.01
CA ASP A 190 -7.41 20.87 1.40
C ASP A 190 -6.34 20.24 2.30
N LEU A 191 -5.71 19.15 1.86
CA LEU A 191 -4.57 18.54 2.56
C LEU A 191 -3.40 19.50 2.73
N GLU A 192 -3.13 20.36 1.74
CA GLU A 192 -2.06 21.35 1.79
C GLU A 192 -2.29 22.41 2.88
N LYS A 193 -3.55 22.67 3.26
CA LYS A 193 -3.91 23.57 4.38
C LYS A 193 -3.78 22.91 5.75
N GLN A 194 -3.79 21.57 5.77
CA GLN A 194 -3.65 20.77 6.97
C GLN A 194 -2.20 20.27 7.04
N SER A 195 -1.65 20.19 8.23
CA SER A 195 -0.34 19.56 8.41
C SER A 195 -0.48 18.05 8.27
N MET A 196 0.22 17.43 7.30
CA MET A 196 0.31 15.97 7.21
C MET A 196 0.88 15.35 8.49
N GLU A 197 1.77 16.08 9.17
CA GLU A 197 2.34 15.65 10.44
C GLU A 197 1.26 15.60 11.54
N GLU A 198 0.39 16.61 11.64
CA GLU A 198 -0.73 16.62 12.59
C GLU A 198 -1.74 15.51 12.31
N ILE A 199 -2.06 15.27 11.03
CA ILE A 199 -2.92 14.16 10.62
C ILE A 199 -2.32 12.83 11.07
N ARG A 200 -1.04 12.61 10.74
CA ARG A 200 -0.31 11.40 11.09
C ARG A 200 -0.23 11.19 12.61
N GLU A 201 0.09 12.24 13.36
CA GLU A 201 0.16 12.19 14.83
C GLU A 201 -1.18 11.79 15.43
N HIS A 202 -2.27 12.44 14.98
CA HIS A 202 -3.62 12.10 15.41
C HIS A 202 -3.97 10.63 15.12
N GLU A 203 -3.74 10.16 13.89
CA GLU A 203 -3.99 8.78 13.50
C GLU A 203 -3.16 7.78 14.34
N LEU A 204 -1.90 8.09 14.66
CA LEU A 204 -1.06 7.25 15.49
C LEU A 204 -1.48 7.24 16.96
N ILE A 205 -1.95 8.39 17.51
CA ILE A 205 -2.54 8.46 18.85
C ILE A 205 -3.77 7.56 18.95
N LEU A 206 -4.68 7.61 17.97
CA LEU A 206 -5.83 6.72 17.92
C LEU A 206 -5.43 5.25 17.79
N THR A 207 -4.44 4.99 16.96
CA THR A 207 -3.92 3.62 16.74
C THR A 207 -3.36 3.02 18.02
N GLN A 208 -2.51 3.77 18.77
CA GLN A 208 -1.96 3.31 20.04
C GLN A 208 -3.05 3.13 21.08
N TYR A 209 -3.97 4.10 21.17
CA TYR A 209 -5.11 4.02 22.10
C TYR A 209 -5.93 2.74 21.89
N PHE A 210 -6.22 2.40 20.63
CA PHE A 210 -6.97 1.20 20.29
C PHE A 210 -6.19 -0.09 20.58
N ILE A 211 -4.90 -0.12 20.28
CA ILE A 211 -4.00 -1.25 20.60
C ILE A 211 -3.99 -1.48 22.11
N ASP A 212 -3.76 -0.42 22.90
CA ASP A 212 -3.72 -0.51 24.37
C ASP A 212 -5.06 -0.99 24.92
N GLY A 213 -6.16 -0.50 24.33
CA GLY A 213 -7.51 -0.96 24.66
C GLY A 213 -7.70 -2.46 24.47
N ILE A 214 -7.30 -2.99 23.32
CA ILE A 214 -7.38 -4.44 23.03
C ILE A 214 -6.51 -5.25 24.01
N LEU A 215 -5.27 -4.81 24.26
CA LEU A 215 -4.36 -5.48 25.20
C LEU A 215 -4.88 -5.45 26.64
N ASN A 216 -5.63 -4.40 27.03
CA ASN A 216 -6.28 -4.33 28.33
C ASN A 216 -7.53 -5.23 28.42
N LEU A 217 -8.27 -5.40 27.31
CA LEU A 217 -9.43 -6.29 27.27
C LEU A 217 -9.01 -7.76 27.35
N ASP A 218 -7.94 -8.13 26.70
CA ASP A 218 -7.46 -9.52 26.64
C ASP A 218 -5.93 -9.60 26.81
N PRO A 219 -5.40 -9.36 28.02
CA PRO A 219 -3.95 -9.33 28.27
C PRO A 219 -3.22 -10.64 27.97
N GLU A 220 -3.93 -11.75 27.97
CA GLU A 220 -3.37 -13.08 27.73
C GLU A 220 -3.58 -13.55 26.29
N GLU A 221 -4.12 -12.70 25.43
CA GLU A 221 -4.44 -13.02 24.02
C GLU A 221 -5.23 -14.33 23.85
N LYS A 222 -6.19 -14.57 24.73
CA LYS A 222 -7.03 -15.78 24.68
C LYS A 222 -8.14 -15.70 23.65
N PHE A 223 -8.66 -14.49 23.40
CA PHE A 223 -9.83 -14.25 22.54
C PHE A 223 -9.47 -13.40 21.33
N LEU A 224 -8.57 -12.43 21.51
CA LEU A 224 -8.14 -11.48 20.47
C LEU A 224 -6.63 -11.52 20.33
N ARG A 225 -6.14 -11.61 19.10
CA ARG A 225 -4.72 -11.50 18.80
C ARG A 225 -4.49 -10.33 17.84
N ILE A 226 -3.68 -9.36 18.25
CA ILE A 226 -3.25 -8.27 17.36
C ILE A 226 -2.25 -8.83 16.34
N ILE A 227 -2.43 -8.45 15.07
CA ILE A 227 -1.56 -8.88 13.98
C ILE A 227 -0.64 -7.74 13.57
N GLY A 228 0.66 -8.00 13.62
CA GLY A 228 1.71 -7.01 13.41
C GLY A 228 2.27 -6.47 14.72
N LYS A 229 2.71 -5.20 14.72
CA LYS A 229 3.30 -4.55 15.90
C LYS A 229 2.25 -4.14 16.92
N ASN A 230 2.58 -4.19 18.20
CA ASN A 230 1.74 -3.70 19.30
C ASN A 230 2.06 -2.25 19.71
N ASN A 231 2.71 -1.51 18.83
CA ASN A 231 3.06 -0.11 19.02
C ASN A 231 2.94 0.66 17.69
N THR A 232 3.18 1.97 17.72
CA THR A 232 3.08 2.85 16.55
C THR A 232 4.41 3.09 15.83
N GLU A 233 5.50 2.45 16.24
CA GLU A 233 6.79 2.60 15.59
C GLU A 233 6.77 1.99 14.18
N ASN A 234 7.07 2.81 13.17
CA ASN A 234 7.01 2.42 11.76
C ASN A 234 5.66 1.75 11.42
N ARG A 235 4.57 2.46 11.72
CA ARG A 235 3.20 1.99 11.50
C ARG A 235 2.33 3.08 10.89
N CYS A 236 1.32 2.67 10.13
CA CYS A 236 0.18 3.51 9.75
C CYS A 236 -1.09 3.10 10.53
N ALA A 237 -2.16 3.90 10.44
CA ALA A 237 -3.38 3.76 11.22
C ALA A 237 -4.27 2.57 10.80
N VAL A 238 -3.68 1.38 10.78
CA VAL A 238 -4.33 0.10 10.46
C VAL A 238 -4.08 -0.87 11.61
N VAL A 239 -5.11 -1.38 12.25
CA VAL A 239 -5.04 -2.42 13.29
C VAL A 239 -5.85 -3.62 12.84
N SER A 240 -5.18 -4.75 12.68
CA SER A 240 -5.82 -6.02 12.38
C SER A 240 -5.78 -6.93 13.58
N VAL A 241 -6.88 -7.63 13.84
CA VAL A 241 -7.01 -8.62 14.90
C VAL A 241 -7.54 -9.93 14.35
N GLN A 242 -7.22 -11.03 15.01
CA GLN A 242 -7.94 -12.29 14.88
C GLN A 242 -8.79 -12.53 16.12
N THR A 243 -10.02 -12.93 15.91
CA THR A 243 -10.90 -13.52 16.95
C THR A 243 -10.59 -15.00 17.03
N LEU A 244 -10.23 -15.52 18.22
CA LEU A 244 -9.75 -16.89 18.37
C LEU A 244 -10.86 -17.90 18.65
N HIS A 245 -12.03 -17.44 19.10
CA HIS A 245 -13.19 -18.29 19.47
C HIS A 245 -14.46 -17.96 18.68
N MET A 246 -14.42 -16.94 17.83
CA MET A 246 -15.54 -16.56 16.97
C MET A 246 -15.07 -16.45 15.52
N ASP A 247 -15.91 -16.80 14.57
CA ASP A 247 -15.65 -16.56 13.16
C ASP A 247 -15.54 -15.05 12.89
N MET A 248 -14.50 -14.63 12.18
CA MET A 248 -14.22 -13.20 11.94
C MET A 248 -15.28 -12.52 11.06
N ALA A 249 -15.94 -13.26 10.16
CA ALA A 249 -17.03 -12.69 9.35
C ALA A 249 -18.28 -12.51 10.22
N GLN A 250 -18.53 -13.40 11.18
CA GLN A 250 -19.57 -13.23 12.17
C GLN A 250 -19.27 -12.02 13.07
N ALA A 251 -18.04 -11.90 13.57
CA ALA A 251 -17.64 -10.74 14.38
C ALA A 251 -17.83 -9.41 13.61
N ALA A 252 -17.41 -9.37 12.34
CA ALA A 252 -17.61 -8.19 11.48
C ALA A 252 -19.10 -7.87 11.28
N PHE A 253 -19.93 -8.88 11.09
CA PHE A 253 -21.39 -8.71 10.94
C PHE A 253 -22.03 -8.16 12.22
N GLU A 254 -21.67 -8.69 13.38
CA GLU A 254 -22.18 -8.21 14.68
C GLU A 254 -21.74 -6.76 14.95
N LEU A 255 -20.48 -6.42 14.67
CA LEU A 255 -19.96 -5.05 14.80
C LEU A 255 -20.75 -4.06 13.93
N ASP A 256 -21.05 -4.44 12.69
CA ASP A 256 -21.81 -3.58 11.77
C ASP A 256 -23.29 -3.51 12.15
N SER A 257 -23.97 -4.66 12.29
CA SER A 257 -25.43 -4.72 12.47
C SER A 257 -25.92 -4.24 13.85
N THR A 258 -25.12 -4.46 14.91
CA THR A 258 -25.51 -4.14 16.28
C THR A 258 -24.94 -2.80 16.74
N TYR A 259 -23.71 -2.49 16.34
CA TYR A 259 -22.97 -1.32 16.84
C TYR A 259 -22.73 -0.26 15.77
N GLY A 260 -23.02 -0.53 14.48
CA GLY A 260 -22.77 0.39 13.37
C GLY A 260 -21.29 0.58 13.06
N ILE A 261 -20.43 -0.37 13.44
CA ILE A 261 -18.98 -0.30 13.28
C ILE A 261 -18.58 -1.05 12.02
N MET A 262 -18.26 -0.30 10.97
CA MET A 262 -17.85 -0.86 9.68
C MET A 262 -16.37 -1.25 9.69
N THR A 263 -16.10 -2.55 9.70
CA THR A 263 -14.78 -3.15 9.62
C THR A 263 -14.60 -3.87 8.28
N ARG A 264 -13.39 -4.37 8.04
CA ARG A 264 -13.14 -5.22 6.89
C ARG A 264 -12.56 -6.56 7.34
N VAL A 265 -13.11 -7.67 6.82
CA VAL A 265 -12.67 -9.02 7.15
C VAL A 265 -12.05 -9.73 5.93
N GLY A 266 -11.14 -10.67 6.17
CA GLY A 266 -10.55 -11.57 5.19
C GLY A 266 -9.09 -11.25 4.83
N LEU A 267 -8.68 -11.58 3.59
CA LEU A 267 -7.27 -11.53 3.15
C LEU A 267 -6.83 -10.16 2.63
N HIS A 268 -7.67 -9.14 2.65
CA HIS A 268 -7.36 -7.75 2.26
C HIS A 268 -6.60 -7.60 0.93
N CYS A 269 -6.79 -8.53 -0.01
CA CYS A 269 -6.06 -8.60 -1.29
C CYS A 269 -4.54 -8.76 -1.15
N ALA A 270 -4.06 -9.34 -0.04
CA ALA A 270 -2.64 -9.56 0.24
C ALA A 270 -2.40 -10.99 0.80
N PRO A 271 -2.72 -12.06 0.06
CA PRO A 271 -2.68 -13.42 0.60
C PRO A 271 -1.29 -13.84 1.08
N ASN A 272 -0.23 -13.32 0.45
CA ASN A 272 1.13 -13.65 0.88
C ASN A 272 1.54 -12.93 2.18
N ALA A 273 1.04 -11.71 2.41
CA ALA A 273 1.20 -11.02 3.69
C ALA A 273 0.57 -11.86 4.82
N HIS A 274 -0.61 -12.43 4.61
CA HIS A 274 -1.24 -13.33 5.58
C HIS A 274 -0.45 -14.62 5.84
N LYS A 275 0.25 -15.17 4.83
CA LYS A 275 1.17 -16.30 5.03
C LYS A 275 2.36 -15.90 5.90
N THR A 276 2.92 -14.72 5.67
CA THR A 276 4.04 -14.17 6.46
C THR A 276 3.62 -13.90 7.91
N LEU A 277 2.42 -13.35 8.11
CA LEU A 277 1.87 -12.99 9.41
C LEU A 277 1.24 -14.19 10.16
N GLY A 278 1.18 -15.39 9.54
CA GLY A 278 0.59 -16.59 10.15
C GLY A 278 -0.94 -16.56 10.27
N THR A 279 -1.62 -15.81 9.40
CA THR A 279 -3.08 -15.60 9.42
C THR A 279 -3.78 -16.12 8.15
N TYR A 280 -3.07 -16.88 7.32
CA TYR A 280 -3.64 -17.54 6.14
C TYR A 280 -4.14 -18.94 6.52
N PRO A 281 -5.30 -19.42 6.02
CA PRO A 281 -6.20 -18.79 5.04
C PRO A 281 -7.31 -17.89 5.64
N GLU A 282 -7.47 -17.81 6.95
CA GLU A 282 -8.59 -17.18 7.65
C GLU A 282 -8.62 -15.64 7.42
N GLY A 283 -7.45 -15.01 7.35
CA GLY A 283 -7.32 -13.56 7.26
C GLY A 283 -7.40 -12.86 8.61
N THR A 284 -7.90 -11.63 8.61
CA THR A 284 -8.03 -10.79 9.82
C THR A 284 -9.27 -9.93 9.77
N LEU A 285 -9.73 -9.47 10.92
CA LEU A 285 -10.67 -8.38 11.10
C LEU A 285 -9.86 -7.09 11.23
N ARG A 286 -10.06 -6.13 10.33
CA ARG A 286 -9.24 -4.91 10.22
C ARG A 286 -10.02 -3.66 10.56
N PHE A 287 -9.46 -2.88 11.46
CA PHE A 287 -9.84 -1.51 11.78
C PHE A 287 -8.88 -0.54 11.08
N SER A 288 -9.40 0.59 10.63
CA SER A 288 -8.59 1.65 10.00
C SER A 288 -9.11 2.99 10.48
N PHE A 289 -8.22 3.86 10.94
CA PHE A 289 -8.57 5.16 11.47
C PHE A 289 -8.15 6.25 10.49
N GLY A 290 -8.93 7.31 10.46
CA GLY A 290 -8.66 8.51 9.70
C GLY A 290 -8.72 9.76 10.58
N PRO A 291 -8.42 10.92 10.03
CA PRO A 291 -8.32 12.16 10.80
C PRO A 291 -9.64 12.65 11.40
N GLU A 292 -10.78 12.17 10.91
CA GLU A 292 -12.09 12.50 11.48
C GLU A 292 -12.50 11.59 12.63
N ASN A 293 -11.80 10.46 12.84
CA ASN A 293 -12.13 9.54 13.94
C ASN A 293 -11.77 10.14 15.30
N THR A 294 -12.51 9.73 16.31
CA THR A 294 -12.40 10.22 17.68
C THR A 294 -12.14 9.08 18.67
N LYS A 295 -11.59 9.39 19.86
CA LYS A 295 -11.43 8.40 20.93
C LYS A 295 -12.76 7.81 21.39
N GLN A 296 -13.85 8.60 21.37
CA GLN A 296 -15.19 8.12 21.73
C GLN A 296 -15.67 7.00 20.79
N GLU A 297 -15.39 7.10 19.48
CA GLU A 297 -15.71 6.03 18.54
C GLU A 297 -14.87 4.78 18.80
N LEU A 298 -13.61 4.94 19.22
CA LEU A 298 -12.75 3.83 19.59
C LEU A 298 -13.21 3.17 20.91
N ASP A 299 -13.70 3.93 21.88
CA ASP A 299 -14.31 3.39 23.12
C ASP A 299 -15.51 2.51 22.77
N ILE A 300 -16.39 2.98 21.88
CA ILE A 300 -17.54 2.19 21.40
C ILE A 300 -17.06 0.90 20.70
N ALA A 301 -15.99 0.99 19.91
CA ALA A 301 -15.43 -0.18 19.23
C ALA A 301 -14.80 -1.20 20.20
N LEU A 302 -14.14 -0.73 21.27
CA LEU A 302 -13.58 -1.57 22.32
C LEU A 302 -14.68 -2.21 23.17
N ASP A 303 -15.73 -1.46 23.53
CA ASP A 303 -16.89 -2.00 24.24
C ASP A 303 -17.62 -3.06 23.41
N ALA A 304 -17.78 -2.82 22.10
CA ALA A 304 -18.35 -3.79 21.18
C ALA A 304 -17.49 -5.06 21.07
N LEU A 305 -16.17 -4.92 20.97
CA LEU A 305 -15.25 -6.07 20.98
C LEU A 305 -15.35 -6.84 22.28
N SER A 306 -15.41 -6.14 23.44
CA SER A 306 -15.57 -6.76 24.75
C SER A 306 -16.88 -7.58 24.85
N ALA A 307 -17.95 -7.11 24.22
CA ALA A 307 -19.23 -7.80 24.21
C ALA A 307 -19.23 -9.07 23.31
N LEU A 308 -18.24 -9.22 22.43
CA LEU A 308 -18.06 -10.40 21.56
C LEU A 308 -17.16 -11.46 22.18
N LEU A 309 -16.45 -11.18 23.29
CA LEU A 309 -15.56 -12.10 23.97
C LEU A 309 -16.31 -13.06 24.90
#